data_db0f67886f6cf5a9b9f9f44492640003
#
_entry.id   db0f67886f6cf5a9b9f9f44492640003
#
_cell.length_a   1.000
_cell.length_b   1.000
_cell.length_c   1.000
_cell.angle_alpha   90.00
_cell.angle_beta   90.00
_cell.angle_gamma   90.00
#
_symmetry.space_group_name_H-M   'P 1'
#
loop_
_entity.id
_entity.type
_entity.pdbx_description
1 polymer ?
#
loop_
_entity_poly.entity_id
_entity_poly.type
_entity_poly.pdbx_seq_one_letter_code
_entity_poly.pdbx_strand_id
1 'polypeptide(L)'
;ELFLGKKNMNDEIKKIGILGGTGALGSALTKKWALKGYEILIGSRTPAKAQKIAIEVNEELGVTHIQGLDLKEAARESDIAVLTVPYSSHADTLNLVKEDLKGKILIDTTVPLQKIVTKVQLPTIGSSAMEAQSTLGNEVEVVSALQNIGSHLVSSEDTIKAEVLVTGNNKG
;
A
#
# COMPACT_ATOMS: atom_id res chain seq x y z
N GLU A 1 -25.87 -1.32 28.74
CA GLU A 1 -25.06 -0.24 28.12
C GLU A 1 -23.65 -0.76 27.94
N LEU A 2 -23.35 -1.29 26.75
CA LEU A 2 -22.00 -1.72 26.39
C LEU A 2 -21.34 -0.53 25.69
N PHE A 3 -20.55 0.24 26.42
CA PHE A 3 -19.58 1.15 25.84
C PHE A 3 -18.46 0.32 25.20
N LEU A 4 -18.61 -0.04 23.94
CA LEU A 4 -17.48 -0.41 23.12
C LEU A 4 -16.70 0.88 22.85
N GLY A 5 -15.65 1.11 23.62
CA GLY A 5 -14.72 2.21 23.40
C GLY A 5 -14.20 2.15 21.97
N LYS A 6 -14.28 3.30 21.26
CA LYS A 6 -13.61 3.46 19.97
C LYS A 6 -12.14 3.18 20.18
N LYS A 7 -11.67 2.07 19.64
CA LYS A 7 -10.26 1.70 19.62
C LYS A 7 -9.53 2.76 18.79
N ASN A 8 -8.61 3.49 19.37
CA ASN A 8 -7.81 4.45 18.62
C ASN A 8 -6.95 3.69 17.61
N MET A 9 -7.28 3.80 16.34
CA MET A 9 -6.55 3.12 15.25
C MET A 9 -5.03 3.42 15.25
N ASN A 10 -4.62 4.58 15.77
CA ASN A 10 -3.20 4.97 15.82
C ASN A 10 -2.33 4.14 16.79
N ASP A 11 -2.92 3.48 17.79
CA ASP A 11 -2.15 2.69 18.77
C ASP A 11 -1.96 1.23 18.35
N GLU A 12 -2.55 0.78 17.24
CA GLU A 12 -2.60 -0.62 16.84
C GLU A 12 -1.98 -0.96 15.49
N ILE A 13 -1.82 0.01 14.57
CA ILE A 13 -1.15 -0.25 13.30
C ILE A 13 0.35 -0.31 13.55
N LYS A 14 0.90 -1.52 13.50
CA LYS A 14 2.33 -1.77 13.65
C LYS A 14 2.96 -2.26 12.36
N LYS A 15 2.22 -3.07 11.59
CA LYS A 15 2.71 -3.74 10.38
C LYS A 15 2.04 -3.17 9.14
N ILE A 16 2.83 -2.64 8.23
CA ILE A 16 2.36 -2.12 6.95
C ILE A 16 2.84 -3.04 5.83
N GLY A 17 1.91 -3.67 5.14
CA GLY A 17 2.19 -4.47 3.95
C GLY A 17 2.25 -3.59 2.71
N ILE A 18 3.40 -3.54 2.02
CA ILE A 18 3.55 -2.79 0.78
C ILE A 18 3.54 -3.76 -0.39
N LEU A 19 2.36 -3.91 -1.00
CA LEU A 19 2.13 -4.81 -2.13
C LEU A 19 2.67 -4.18 -3.42
N GLY A 20 3.76 -4.73 -3.95
CA GLY A 20 4.57 -4.11 -5.00
C GLY A 20 5.71 -3.24 -4.48
N GLY A 21 6.12 -3.42 -3.23
CA GLY A 21 7.13 -2.62 -2.52
C GLY A 21 8.52 -2.60 -3.15
N THR A 22 8.76 -3.40 -4.18
CA THR A 22 10.02 -3.39 -4.96
C THR A 22 10.03 -2.33 -6.09
N GLY A 23 8.95 -1.57 -6.27
CA GLY A 23 8.83 -0.45 -7.20
C GLY A 23 9.29 0.88 -6.59
N ALA A 24 9.37 1.95 -7.40
CA ALA A 24 9.87 3.26 -6.96
C ALA A 24 9.07 3.85 -5.79
N LEU A 25 7.73 3.89 -5.88
CA LEU A 25 6.88 4.40 -4.80
C LEU A 25 6.93 3.49 -3.58
N GLY A 26 6.82 2.18 -3.77
CA GLY A 26 6.87 1.21 -2.68
C GLY A 26 8.17 1.27 -1.90
N SER A 27 9.31 1.36 -2.57
CA SER A 27 10.62 1.51 -1.90
C SER A 27 10.73 2.82 -1.13
N ALA A 28 10.22 3.93 -1.68
CA ALA A 28 10.23 5.22 -1.01
C ALA A 28 9.37 5.21 0.27
N LEU A 29 8.17 4.64 0.20
CA LEU A 29 7.27 4.48 1.35
C LEU A 29 7.88 3.55 2.40
N THR A 30 8.50 2.44 1.98
CA THR A 30 9.24 1.52 2.87
C THR A 30 10.23 2.27 3.75
N LYS A 31 11.11 3.07 3.15
CA LYS A 31 12.12 3.84 3.89
C LYS A 31 11.48 4.85 4.85
N LYS A 32 10.52 5.64 4.36
CA LYS A 32 9.86 6.68 5.17
C LYS A 32 9.15 6.12 6.40
N TRP A 33 8.40 5.05 6.24
CA TRP A 33 7.64 4.47 7.35
C TRP A 33 8.51 3.62 8.29
N ALA A 34 9.53 2.94 7.78
CA ALA A 34 10.49 2.26 8.64
C ALA A 34 11.22 3.24 9.57
N LEU A 35 11.62 4.41 9.07
CA LEU A 35 12.20 5.48 9.90
C LEU A 35 11.23 6.06 10.94
N LYS A 36 9.91 5.83 10.79
CA LYS A 36 8.90 6.18 11.79
C LYS A 36 8.60 5.04 12.78
N GLY A 37 9.29 3.92 12.65
CA GLY A 37 9.19 2.78 13.56
C GLY A 37 8.11 1.75 13.20
N TYR A 38 7.49 1.85 12.01
CA TYR A 38 6.57 0.82 11.55
C TYR A 38 7.32 -0.42 11.07
N GLU A 39 6.81 -1.61 11.38
CA GLU A 39 7.25 -2.85 10.73
C GLU A 39 6.76 -2.86 9.29
N ILE A 40 7.68 -3.07 8.34
CA ILE A 40 7.36 -3.04 6.91
C ILE A 40 7.47 -4.44 6.30
N LEU A 41 6.41 -4.86 5.63
CA LEU A 41 6.34 -6.13 4.91
C LEU A 41 6.33 -5.83 3.40
N ILE A 42 7.47 -6.02 2.73
CA ILE A 42 7.60 -5.81 1.28
C ILE A 42 7.02 -7.02 0.56
N GLY A 43 5.84 -6.87 -0.03
CA GLY A 43 5.19 -7.89 -0.84
C GLY A 43 5.62 -7.84 -2.30
N SER A 44 6.06 -8.97 -2.87
CA SER A 44 6.46 -9.06 -4.27
C SER A 44 6.03 -10.39 -4.90
N ARG A 45 5.77 -10.40 -6.22
CA ARG A 45 5.62 -11.64 -7.01
C ARG A 45 6.91 -12.47 -7.04
N THR A 46 8.04 -11.85 -6.73
CA THR A 46 9.35 -12.50 -6.63
C THR A 46 9.86 -12.32 -5.19
N PRO A 47 9.60 -13.27 -4.28
CA PRO A 47 9.96 -13.17 -2.86
C PRO A 47 11.45 -12.92 -2.64
N ALA A 48 12.31 -13.59 -3.40
CA ALA A 48 13.77 -13.39 -3.31
C ALA A 48 14.19 -11.94 -3.58
N LYS A 49 13.49 -11.25 -4.51
CA LYS A 49 13.76 -9.82 -4.77
C LYS A 49 13.31 -8.96 -3.58
N ALA A 50 12.17 -9.26 -2.98
CA ALA A 50 11.68 -8.55 -1.79
C ALA A 50 12.63 -8.74 -0.60
N GLN A 51 13.10 -9.96 -0.36
CA GLN A 51 14.06 -10.28 0.70
C GLN A 51 15.37 -9.52 0.52
N LYS A 52 15.92 -9.52 -0.70
CA LYS A 52 17.15 -8.77 -1.00
C LYS A 52 16.98 -7.28 -0.69
N ILE A 53 15.89 -6.66 -1.17
CA ILE A 53 15.61 -5.23 -0.91
C ILE A 53 15.41 -4.98 0.58
N ALA A 54 14.72 -5.85 1.30
CA ALA A 54 14.54 -5.71 2.74
C ALA A 54 15.88 -5.71 3.51
N ILE A 55 16.81 -6.59 3.14
CA ILE A 55 18.16 -6.63 3.73
C ILE A 55 18.90 -5.32 3.43
N GLU A 56 18.97 -4.92 2.15
CA GLU A 56 19.65 -3.70 1.72
C GLU A 56 19.12 -2.44 2.44
N VAL A 57 17.79 -2.31 2.58
CA VAL A 57 17.19 -1.14 3.24
C VAL A 57 17.37 -1.20 4.76
N ASN A 58 17.31 -2.38 5.39
CA ASN A 58 17.64 -2.53 6.81
C ASN A 58 19.08 -2.08 7.11
N GLU A 59 20.02 -2.50 6.27
CA GLU A 59 21.44 -2.11 6.41
C GLU A 59 21.62 -0.61 6.17
N GLU A 60 21.01 -0.05 5.12
CA GLU A 60 21.09 1.37 4.78
C GLU A 60 20.56 2.28 5.91
N LEU A 61 19.43 1.89 6.52
CA LEU A 61 18.77 2.68 7.56
C LEU A 61 19.21 2.34 8.99
N GLY A 62 19.98 1.28 9.18
CA GLY A 62 20.35 0.80 10.51
C GLY A 62 19.17 0.26 11.32
N VAL A 63 18.18 -0.35 10.66
CA VAL A 63 16.99 -0.93 11.28
C VAL A 63 16.90 -2.45 11.01
N THR A 64 15.95 -3.15 11.65
CA THR A 64 15.80 -4.61 11.52
C THR A 64 14.36 -5.06 11.31
N HIS A 65 13.43 -4.14 11.12
CA HIS A 65 12.00 -4.40 11.11
C HIS A 65 11.36 -4.29 9.70
N ILE A 66 12.18 -4.47 8.66
CA ILE A 66 11.72 -4.61 7.28
C ILE A 66 11.90 -6.05 6.84
N GLN A 67 10.84 -6.68 6.32
CA GLN A 67 10.85 -8.05 5.84
C GLN A 67 10.40 -8.11 4.38
N GLY A 68 11.00 -9.02 3.61
CA GLY A 68 10.60 -9.31 2.24
C GLY A 68 9.83 -10.62 2.17
N LEU A 69 8.63 -10.59 1.62
CA LEU A 69 7.67 -11.69 1.59
C LEU A 69 7.06 -11.84 0.18
N ASP A 70 6.29 -12.89 -0.04
CA ASP A 70 5.38 -12.91 -1.18
C ASP A 70 4.19 -11.98 -0.96
N LEU A 71 3.39 -11.75 -2.01
CA LEU A 71 2.25 -10.82 -1.95
C LEU A 71 1.17 -11.27 -0.95
N LYS A 72 0.89 -12.57 -0.88
CA LYS A 72 -0.15 -13.10 0.00
C LYS A 72 0.27 -13.06 1.46
N GLU A 73 1.51 -13.44 1.74
CA GLU A 73 2.07 -13.37 3.09
C GLU A 73 2.11 -11.92 3.58
N ALA A 74 2.60 -10.98 2.76
CA ALA A 74 2.62 -9.56 3.10
C ALA A 74 1.22 -9.01 3.37
N ALA A 75 0.21 -9.40 2.59
CA ALA A 75 -1.18 -9.03 2.80
C ALA A 75 -1.75 -9.62 4.09
N ARG A 76 -1.48 -10.91 4.34
CA ARG A 76 -2.01 -11.64 5.50
C ARG A 76 -1.44 -11.15 6.83
N GLU A 77 -0.13 -10.90 6.88
CA GLU A 77 0.58 -10.53 8.12
C GLU A 77 0.50 -9.04 8.46
N SER A 78 0.03 -8.19 7.53
CA SER A 78 -0.09 -6.74 7.75
C SER A 78 -1.37 -6.36 8.49
N ASP A 79 -1.34 -5.25 9.24
CA ASP A 79 -2.52 -4.61 9.81
C ASP A 79 -3.24 -3.75 8.76
N ILE A 80 -2.45 -3.09 7.91
CA ILE A 80 -2.92 -2.29 6.76
C ILE A 80 -2.06 -2.59 5.54
N ALA A 81 -2.66 -2.68 4.38
CA ALA A 81 -1.96 -2.92 3.12
C ALA A 81 -1.96 -1.68 2.22
N VAL A 82 -0.88 -1.48 1.48
CA VAL A 82 -0.72 -0.39 0.51
C VAL A 82 -0.38 -0.99 -0.85
N LEU A 83 -1.22 -0.75 -1.84
CA LEU A 83 -1.04 -1.25 -3.19
C LEU A 83 -0.24 -0.25 -4.02
N THR A 84 0.98 -0.62 -4.40
CA THR A 84 1.93 0.22 -5.15
C THR A 84 2.35 -0.39 -6.48
N VAL A 85 1.50 -1.25 -7.05
CA VAL A 85 1.75 -1.87 -8.36
C VAL A 85 1.33 -0.96 -9.52
N PRO A 86 1.90 -1.13 -10.72
CA PRO A 86 1.37 -0.50 -11.91
C PRO A 86 -0.07 -0.91 -12.18
N TYR A 87 -0.88 -0.03 -12.79
CA TYR A 87 -2.29 -0.33 -13.10
C TYR A 87 -2.46 -1.60 -13.93
N SER A 88 -1.53 -1.91 -14.83
CA SER A 88 -1.53 -3.15 -15.61
C SER A 88 -1.46 -4.44 -14.77
N SER A 89 -1.04 -4.35 -13.51
CA SER A 89 -0.97 -5.47 -12.57
C SER A 89 -2.01 -5.36 -11.44
N HIS A 90 -2.85 -4.32 -11.46
CA HIS A 90 -3.81 -4.00 -10.39
C HIS A 90 -4.80 -5.14 -10.17
N ALA A 91 -5.56 -5.52 -11.19
CA ALA A 91 -6.59 -6.55 -11.09
C ALA A 91 -6.02 -7.92 -10.67
N ASP A 92 -4.91 -8.34 -11.28
CA ASP A 92 -4.28 -9.63 -10.97
C ASP A 92 -3.77 -9.65 -9.53
N THR A 93 -3.18 -8.55 -9.06
CA THR A 93 -2.69 -8.47 -7.68
C THR A 93 -3.84 -8.51 -6.68
N LEU A 94 -4.91 -7.74 -6.91
CA LEU A 94 -6.09 -7.73 -6.04
C LEU A 94 -6.74 -9.11 -5.95
N ASN A 95 -6.95 -9.77 -7.09
CA ASN A 95 -7.50 -11.13 -7.11
C ASN A 95 -6.62 -12.13 -6.34
N LEU A 96 -5.30 -11.98 -6.43
CA LEU A 96 -4.36 -12.86 -5.74
C LEU A 96 -4.44 -12.73 -4.21
N VAL A 97 -4.60 -11.50 -3.70
CA VAL A 97 -4.53 -11.21 -2.25
C VAL A 97 -5.90 -11.01 -1.59
N LYS A 98 -6.99 -11.17 -2.33
CA LYS A 98 -8.36 -10.88 -1.89
C LYS A 98 -8.70 -11.52 -0.54
N GLU A 99 -8.44 -12.81 -0.40
CA GLU A 99 -8.76 -13.55 0.83
C GLU A 99 -7.87 -13.14 2.01
N ASP A 100 -6.61 -12.78 1.73
CA ASP A 100 -5.63 -12.39 2.74
C ASP A 100 -5.86 -10.96 3.27
N LEU A 101 -6.67 -10.15 2.56
CA LEU A 101 -7.02 -8.78 2.94
C LEU A 101 -8.35 -8.65 3.72
N LYS A 102 -9.12 -9.72 3.89
CA LYS A 102 -10.40 -9.66 4.61
C LYS A 102 -10.26 -9.07 6.02
N GLY A 103 -11.17 -8.16 6.35
CA GLY A 103 -11.18 -7.45 7.63
C GLY A 103 -10.11 -6.36 7.75
N LYS A 104 -9.43 -5.99 6.66
CA LYS A 104 -8.34 -5.01 6.67
C LYS A 104 -8.66 -3.80 5.79
N ILE A 105 -7.80 -2.78 5.92
CA ILE A 105 -7.81 -1.59 5.06
C ILE A 105 -6.77 -1.78 3.96
N LEU A 106 -7.16 -1.51 2.72
CA LEU A 106 -6.27 -1.38 1.58
C LEU A 106 -6.18 0.07 1.16
N ILE A 107 -5.00 0.64 1.16
CA ILE A 107 -4.71 1.94 0.53
C ILE A 107 -4.32 1.67 -0.92
N ASP A 108 -5.17 2.05 -1.86
CA ASP A 108 -4.88 1.97 -3.29
C ASP A 108 -4.24 3.27 -3.76
N THR A 109 -2.99 3.20 -4.21
CA THR A 109 -2.23 4.33 -4.76
C THR A 109 -2.23 4.35 -6.29
N THR A 110 -2.92 3.41 -6.92
CA THR A 110 -2.83 3.15 -8.34
C THR A 110 -3.51 4.23 -9.17
N VAL A 111 -2.83 4.67 -10.22
CA VAL A 111 -3.37 5.60 -11.23
C VAL A 111 -3.57 4.83 -12.54
N PRO A 112 -4.75 4.89 -13.18
CA PRO A 112 -5.04 4.17 -14.42
C PRO A 112 -4.38 4.83 -15.65
N LEU A 113 -3.04 4.92 -15.64
CA LEU A 113 -2.27 5.45 -16.75
C LEU A 113 -2.15 4.43 -17.86
N GLN A 114 -2.49 4.84 -19.07
CA GLN A 114 -2.27 4.07 -20.29
C GLN A 114 -0.81 4.19 -20.76
N LYS A 115 -0.39 3.31 -21.68
CA LYS A 115 0.95 3.37 -22.29
C LYS A 115 1.27 4.75 -22.91
N ILE A 116 0.24 5.46 -23.36
CA ILE A 116 0.35 6.84 -23.82
C ILE A 116 -0.15 7.74 -22.70
N VAL A 117 0.75 8.31 -21.92
CA VAL A 117 0.46 9.12 -20.71
C VAL A 117 -0.40 10.37 -20.99
N THR A 118 -0.54 10.78 -22.25
CA THR A 118 -1.40 11.90 -22.63
C THR A 118 -2.88 11.52 -22.76
N LYS A 119 -3.22 10.22 -22.68
CA LYS A 119 -4.59 9.72 -22.74
C LYS A 119 -4.97 9.11 -21.40
N VAL A 120 -5.77 9.82 -20.63
CA VAL A 120 -6.42 9.27 -19.45
C VAL A 120 -7.64 8.49 -19.93
N GLN A 121 -7.65 7.20 -19.66
CA GLN A 121 -8.82 6.36 -19.86
C GLN A 121 -9.28 5.87 -18.49
N LEU A 122 -10.35 6.47 -17.99
CA LEU A 122 -10.93 6.03 -16.73
C LEU A 122 -11.47 4.60 -16.87
N PRO A 123 -11.35 3.79 -15.82
CA PRO A 123 -12.05 2.51 -15.73
C PRO A 123 -13.55 2.68 -15.90
N THR A 124 -14.21 1.67 -16.45
CA THR A 124 -15.68 1.71 -16.68
C THR A 124 -16.47 2.00 -15.40
N ILE A 125 -15.96 1.56 -14.26
CA ILE A 125 -16.58 1.76 -12.95
C ILE A 125 -16.20 3.11 -12.29
N GLY A 126 -15.35 3.92 -12.95
CA GLY A 126 -15.01 5.29 -12.53
C GLY A 126 -13.57 5.48 -12.07
N SER A 127 -13.02 4.66 -11.18
CA SER A 127 -11.64 4.80 -10.68
C SER A 127 -11.01 3.45 -10.34
N SER A 128 -9.67 3.42 -10.22
CA SER A 128 -8.94 2.23 -9.76
C SER A 128 -9.38 1.80 -8.36
N ALA A 129 -9.62 2.73 -7.45
CA ALA A 129 -10.10 2.40 -6.11
C ALA A 129 -11.53 1.79 -6.12
N MET A 130 -12.41 2.24 -7.02
CA MET A 130 -13.71 1.61 -7.22
C MET A 130 -13.59 0.20 -7.81
N GLU A 131 -12.66 -0.03 -8.73
CA GLU A 131 -12.33 -1.38 -9.21
C GLU A 131 -11.79 -2.27 -8.09
N ALA A 132 -10.89 -1.74 -7.26
CA ALA A 132 -10.38 -2.45 -6.10
C ALA A 132 -11.50 -2.83 -5.13
N GLN A 133 -12.38 -1.90 -4.77
CA GLN A 133 -13.52 -2.17 -3.89
C GLN A 133 -14.47 -3.21 -4.49
N SER A 134 -14.77 -3.11 -5.78
CA SER A 134 -15.63 -4.08 -6.48
C SER A 134 -15.01 -5.49 -6.50
N THR A 135 -13.69 -5.58 -6.69
CA THR A 135 -12.95 -6.85 -6.72
C THR A 135 -12.87 -7.49 -5.34
N LEU A 136 -12.56 -6.70 -4.32
CA LEU A 136 -12.31 -7.19 -2.96
C LEU A 136 -13.61 -7.45 -2.17
N GLY A 137 -14.70 -6.79 -2.54
CA GLY A 137 -15.99 -6.89 -1.83
C GLY A 137 -16.02 -6.04 -0.56
N ASN A 138 -17.07 -6.26 0.25
CA ASN A 138 -17.36 -5.41 1.43
C ASN A 138 -16.54 -5.81 2.68
N GLU A 139 -15.81 -6.91 2.63
CA GLU A 139 -14.98 -7.36 3.76
C GLU A 139 -13.60 -6.65 3.81
N VAL A 140 -13.27 -5.86 2.80
CA VAL A 140 -12.05 -5.04 2.72
C VAL A 140 -12.44 -3.59 2.56
N GLU A 141 -11.90 -2.72 3.40
CA GLU A 141 -12.12 -1.29 3.26
C GLU A 141 -11.07 -0.69 2.32
N VAL A 142 -11.51 -0.12 1.20
CA VAL A 142 -10.59 0.49 0.22
C VAL A 142 -10.55 1.99 0.42
N VAL A 143 -9.33 2.50 0.59
CA VAL A 143 -9.01 3.93 0.67
C VAL A 143 -8.14 4.30 -0.54
N SER A 144 -8.48 5.39 -1.21
CA SER A 144 -7.68 5.96 -2.30
C SER A 144 -6.81 7.08 -1.76
N ALA A 145 -5.49 6.99 -1.92
CA ALA A 145 -4.55 8.01 -1.47
C ALA A 145 -3.24 7.99 -2.25
N LEU A 146 -2.47 9.07 -2.17
CA LEU A 146 -1.12 9.21 -2.72
C LEU A 146 -1.00 9.26 -4.25
N GLN A 147 -2.11 9.32 -5.00
CA GLN A 147 -2.07 9.38 -6.48
C GLN A 147 -1.41 10.64 -7.01
N ASN A 148 -1.42 11.71 -6.24
CA ASN A 148 -0.89 13.01 -6.62
C ASN A 148 0.55 13.26 -6.13
N ILE A 149 1.21 12.25 -5.54
CA ILE A 149 2.58 12.37 -5.04
C ILE A 149 3.54 11.51 -5.86
N GLY A 150 4.51 12.15 -6.48
CA GLY A 150 5.58 11.44 -7.19
C GLY A 150 6.54 10.74 -6.23
N SER A 151 6.97 9.53 -6.60
CA SER A 151 7.91 8.74 -5.78
C SER A 151 9.20 9.49 -5.44
N HIS A 152 9.67 10.38 -6.33
CA HIS A 152 10.85 11.22 -6.10
C HIS A 152 10.67 12.20 -4.93
N LEU A 153 9.45 12.73 -4.72
CA LEU A 153 9.13 13.57 -3.57
C LEU A 153 9.11 12.77 -2.27
N VAL A 154 8.56 11.56 -2.33
CA VAL A 154 8.55 10.64 -1.16
C VAL A 154 9.98 10.23 -0.79
N SER A 155 10.87 10.08 -1.77
CA SER A 155 12.27 9.70 -1.54
C SER A 155 13.15 10.85 -1.02
N SER A 156 12.70 12.11 -1.12
CA SER A 156 13.50 13.25 -0.66
C SER A 156 13.67 13.22 0.86
N GLU A 157 14.81 13.73 1.36
CA GLU A 157 15.06 13.90 2.79
C GLU A 157 14.26 15.06 3.39
N ASP A 158 13.86 16.00 2.56
CA ASP A 158 13.09 17.17 2.94
C ASP A 158 11.67 16.83 3.43
N THR A 159 11.13 17.71 4.26
CA THR A 159 9.71 17.65 4.62
C THR A 159 8.86 17.87 3.37
N ILE A 160 8.07 16.87 3.01
CA ILE A 160 7.16 16.96 1.86
C ILE A 160 6.09 17.99 2.17
N LYS A 161 6.12 19.11 1.46
CA LYS A 161 5.05 20.11 1.48
C LYS A 161 4.07 19.82 0.36
N ALA A 162 3.16 18.89 0.60
CA ALA A 162 2.15 18.50 -0.36
C ALA A 162 0.84 18.17 0.36
N GLU A 163 -0.27 18.47 -0.29
CA GLU A 163 -1.59 18.02 0.15
C GLU A 163 -1.85 16.63 -0.43
N VAL A 164 -2.25 15.69 0.42
CA VAL A 164 -2.66 14.36 0.02
C VAL A 164 -4.16 14.26 0.13
N LEU A 165 -4.83 13.95 -1.00
CA LEU A 165 -6.24 13.63 -0.98
C LEU A 165 -6.40 12.18 -0.53
N VAL A 166 -7.21 11.99 0.50
CA VAL A 166 -7.59 10.67 1.01
C VAL A 166 -9.10 10.52 0.86
N THR A 167 -9.53 9.50 0.16
CA THR A 167 -10.96 9.22 -0.07
C THR A 167 -11.28 7.77 0.24
N GLY A 168 -12.46 7.52 0.79
CA GLY A 168 -12.96 6.19 1.11
C GLY A 168 -14.46 6.25 1.42
N ASN A 169 -15.09 5.10 1.54
CA ASN A 169 -16.54 5.00 1.79
C ASN A 169 -16.87 5.05 3.29
N ASN A 170 -15.93 4.80 4.16
CA ASN A 170 -16.11 4.83 5.61
C ASN A 170 -15.68 6.21 6.16
N LYS A 171 -16.47 6.74 7.09
CA LYS A 171 -16.23 8.02 7.79
C LYS A 171 -15.65 7.83 9.20
N GLY A 172 -15.21 6.61 9.50
CA GLY A 172 -14.67 6.23 10.80
C GLY A 172 -13.25 6.67 11.08
#